data_6ac3cb7d05528403aa90d15c4997ca72
#
_entry.id   6ac3cb7d05528403aa90d15c4997ca72
#
_cell.length_a   1.000
_cell.length_b   1.000
_cell.length_c   1.000
_cell.angle_alpha   90.00
_cell.angle_beta   90.00
_cell.angle_gamma   90.00
#
_symmetry.space_group_name_H-M   'P 1'
#
loop_
_entity.id
_entity.type
_entity.pdbx_description
1 polymer ?
#
loop_
_entity_poly.entity_id
_entity_poly.type
_entity_poly.pdbx_seq_one_letter_code
_entity_poly.pdbx_strand_id
1 'polypeptide(L)'
;MKRLKTMGDDEISVELLALARKERELIGEILRYLREVESRKIYLKRGYSSLFIYLVKELGYAESTAYQRISALKMMRETRDRKLIANIESGKLSLNAVTEARKVFDQKERDSGEKMSSKEKKTFIKSLEGKGRREREK
;
A
#
# COMPACT_ATOMS: atom_id res chain seq x y z
N MET A 1 27.95 9.08 9.45
CA MET A 1 27.40 7.71 9.27
C MET A 1 27.89 6.79 10.37
N LYS A 2 26.98 6.07 11.00
CA LYS A 2 27.35 5.12 12.06
C LYS A 2 28.02 3.88 11.48
N ARG A 3 29.02 3.40 12.19
CA ARG A 3 29.73 2.19 11.77
C ARG A 3 28.95 0.96 12.26
N LEU A 4 28.34 0.25 11.36
CA LEU A 4 27.51 -0.90 11.69
C LEU A 4 28.26 -1.99 12.45
N LYS A 5 29.50 -2.26 12.05
CA LYS A 5 30.30 -3.33 12.65
C LYS A 5 30.65 -3.09 14.11
N THR A 6 30.64 -1.84 14.57
CA THR A 6 30.97 -1.49 15.95
C THR A 6 29.73 -1.27 16.81
N MET A 7 28.53 -1.34 16.21
CA MET A 7 27.29 -1.19 16.95
C MET A 7 26.93 -2.50 17.66
N GLY A 8 26.31 -2.38 18.83
CA GLY A 8 25.80 -3.54 19.53
C GLY A 8 24.55 -4.11 18.85
N ASP A 9 24.24 -5.35 19.15
CA ASP A 9 23.08 -6.04 18.57
C ASP A 9 21.77 -5.30 18.84
N ASP A 10 21.57 -4.85 20.09
CA ASP A 10 20.37 -4.12 20.45
C ASP A 10 20.27 -2.78 19.73
N GLU A 11 21.41 -2.10 19.58
CA GLU A 11 21.47 -0.81 18.91
C GLU A 11 21.10 -0.96 17.44
N ILE A 12 21.62 -1.98 16.78
CA ILE A 12 21.26 -2.28 15.37
C ILE A 12 19.78 -2.56 15.26
N SER A 13 19.24 -3.38 16.17
CA SER A 13 17.82 -3.74 16.15
C SER A 13 16.93 -2.51 16.33
N VAL A 14 17.25 -1.62 17.26
CA VAL A 14 16.49 -0.40 17.49
C VAL A 14 16.53 0.52 16.27
N GLU A 15 17.72 0.71 15.70
CA GLU A 15 17.87 1.53 14.50
C GLU A 15 17.08 0.97 13.31
N LEU A 16 17.11 -0.35 13.16
CA LEU A 16 16.40 -1.01 12.07
C LEU A 16 14.87 -0.85 12.21
N LEU A 17 14.36 -0.97 13.43
CA LEU A 17 12.93 -0.74 13.69
C LEU A 17 12.52 0.70 13.34
N ALA A 18 13.39 1.66 13.68
CA ALA A 18 13.14 3.05 13.36
C ALA A 18 13.12 3.29 11.85
N LEU A 19 14.04 2.65 11.13
CA LEU A 19 14.08 2.75 9.66
C LEU A 19 12.85 2.11 9.02
N ALA A 20 12.42 0.96 9.54
CA ALA A 20 11.22 0.30 9.01
C ALA A 20 9.98 1.17 9.21
N ARG A 21 9.90 1.89 10.34
CA ARG A 21 8.80 2.84 10.57
C ARG A 21 8.84 3.98 9.57
N LYS A 22 10.02 4.55 9.35
CA LYS A 22 10.20 5.62 8.36
C LYS A 22 9.81 5.17 6.97
N GLU A 23 10.14 3.94 6.62
CA GLU A 23 9.77 3.37 5.33
C GLU A 23 8.26 3.34 5.16
N ARG A 24 7.52 2.88 6.18
CA ARG A 24 6.05 2.86 6.13
C ARG A 24 5.48 4.26 6.02
N GLU A 25 6.04 5.22 6.76
CA GLU A 25 5.60 6.62 6.70
C GLU A 25 5.82 7.22 5.32
N LEU A 26 6.96 6.90 4.69
CA LEU A 26 7.25 7.35 3.33
C LEU A 26 6.28 6.75 2.33
N ILE A 27 5.93 5.48 2.48
CA ILE A 27 4.93 4.85 1.61
C ILE A 27 3.60 5.58 1.71
N GLY A 28 3.17 5.91 2.92
CA GLY A 28 1.93 6.66 3.14
C GLY A 28 1.97 8.02 2.47
N GLU A 29 3.08 8.71 2.59
CA GLU A 29 3.26 10.02 1.97
C GLU A 29 3.21 9.90 0.44
N ILE A 30 3.91 8.91 -0.10
CA ILE A 30 3.89 8.65 -1.54
C ILE A 30 2.46 8.39 -2.02
N LEU A 31 1.69 7.59 -1.29
CA LEU A 31 0.31 7.30 -1.65
C LEU A 31 -0.54 8.57 -1.70
N ARG A 32 -0.34 9.51 -0.77
CA ARG A 32 -1.06 10.78 -0.78
C ARG A 32 -0.75 11.60 -2.03
N TYR A 33 0.53 11.67 -2.40
CA TYR A 33 0.94 12.35 -3.62
C TYR A 33 0.40 11.65 -4.86
N LEU A 34 0.43 10.33 -4.89
CA LEU A 34 -0.08 9.57 -6.04
C LEU A 34 -1.58 9.77 -6.22
N ARG A 35 -2.32 9.94 -5.12
CA ARG A 35 -3.74 10.24 -5.19
C ARG A 35 -3.98 11.57 -5.92
N GLU A 36 -3.15 12.57 -5.65
CA GLU A 36 -3.22 13.84 -6.36
C GLU A 36 -2.82 13.70 -7.82
N VAL A 37 -1.78 12.93 -8.09
CA VAL A 37 -1.35 12.66 -9.48
C VAL A 37 -2.48 12.04 -10.26
N GLU A 38 -3.17 11.08 -9.67
CA GLU A 38 -4.29 10.40 -10.31
C GLU A 38 -5.48 11.35 -10.50
N SER A 39 -5.83 12.10 -9.46
CA SER A 39 -6.95 13.03 -9.49
C SER A 39 -6.78 14.11 -10.57
N ARG A 40 -5.59 14.66 -10.67
CA ARG A 40 -5.27 15.71 -11.64
C ARG A 40 -4.82 15.17 -12.98
N LYS A 41 -4.70 13.86 -13.10
CA LYS A 41 -4.19 13.20 -14.32
C LYS A 41 -2.83 13.76 -14.75
N ILE A 42 -1.97 14.00 -13.76
CA ILE A 42 -0.62 14.54 -14.02
C ILE A 42 0.17 13.61 -14.94
N TYR A 43 -0.03 12.29 -14.80
CA TYR A 43 0.65 11.33 -15.65
C TYR A 43 0.37 11.56 -17.14
N LEU A 44 -0.86 11.98 -17.51
CA LEU A 44 -1.21 12.30 -18.90
C LEU A 44 -0.46 13.55 -19.38
N LYS A 45 -0.36 14.56 -18.51
CA LYS A 45 0.35 15.81 -18.83
C LYS A 45 1.82 15.56 -19.04
N ARG A 46 2.37 14.52 -18.41
CA ARG A 46 3.77 14.14 -18.56
C ARG A 46 4.00 13.19 -19.73
N GLY A 47 2.96 12.83 -20.48
CA GLY A 47 3.09 12.02 -21.67
C GLY A 47 2.89 10.52 -21.47
N TYR A 48 2.41 10.10 -20.31
CA TYR A 48 2.18 8.68 -20.03
C TYR A 48 0.70 8.36 -20.16
N SER A 49 0.40 7.20 -20.76
CA SER A 49 -0.98 6.80 -21.04
C SER A 49 -1.72 6.29 -19.81
N SER A 50 -1.02 5.90 -18.75
CA SER A 50 -1.64 5.39 -17.53
C SER A 50 -0.78 5.70 -16.32
N LEU A 51 -1.43 5.66 -15.15
CA LEU A 51 -0.71 5.82 -13.89
C LEU A 51 0.33 4.72 -13.70
N PHE A 52 0.00 3.49 -14.10
CA PHE A 52 0.93 2.36 -14.02
C PHE A 52 2.22 2.66 -14.79
N ILE A 53 2.09 3.10 -16.04
CA ILE A 53 3.25 3.42 -16.87
C ILE A 53 4.05 4.57 -16.27
N TYR A 54 3.38 5.58 -15.73
CA TYR A 54 4.03 6.69 -15.04
C TYR A 54 4.88 6.19 -13.87
N LEU A 55 4.31 5.31 -13.05
CA LEU A 55 5.04 4.76 -11.90
C LEU A 55 6.28 3.98 -12.32
N VAL A 56 6.17 3.19 -13.38
CA VAL A 56 7.28 2.37 -13.85
C VAL A 56 8.34 3.22 -14.55
N LYS A 57 7.91 4.08 -15.46
CA LYS A 57 8.84 4.85 -16.32
C LYS A 57 9.38 6.10 -15.66
N GLU A 58 8.51 6.89 -15.01
CA GLU A 58 8.94 8.16 -14.42
C GLU A 58 9.57 7.94 -13.04
N LEU A 59 8.93 7.13 -12.20
CA LEU A 59 9.42 6.91 -10.84
C LEU A 59 10.38 5.73 -10.72
N GLY A 60 10.48 4.91 -11.76
CA GLY A 60 11.43 3.80 -11.78
C GLY A 60 11.03 2.61 -10.91
N TYR A 61 9.75 2.49 -10.59
CA TYR A 61 9.28 1.34 -9.81
C TYR A 61 9.24 0.06 -10.64
N ALA A 62 9.53 -1.07 -9.99
CA ALA A 62 9.25 -2.38 -10.57
C ALA A 62 7.74 -2.51 -10.78
N GLU A 63 7.33 -3.34 -11.73
CA GLU A 63 5.92 -3.52 -12.05
C GLU A 63 5.11 -4.00 -10.84
N SER A 64 5.66 -4.92 -10.04
CA SER A 64 4.98 -5.42 -8.83
C SER A 64 4.76 -4.31 -7.81
N THR A 65 5.74 -3.43 -7.65
CA THR A 65 5.63 -2.29 -6.73
C THR A 65 4.58 -1.31 -7.23
N ALA A 66 4.59 -1.00 -8.52
CA ALA A 66 3.58 -0.13 -9.12
C ALA A 66 2.18 -0.70 -8.93
N TYR A 67 2.02 -2.00 -9.13
CA TYR A 67 0.74 -2.68 -8.92
C TYR A 67 0.25 -2.53 -7.47
N GLN A 68 1.14 -2.71 -6.49
CA GLN A 68 0.79 -2.54 -5.08
C GLN A 68 0.29 -1.13 -4.78
N ARG A 69 0.98 -0.12 -5.30
CA ARG A 69 0.59 1.28 -5.07
C ARG A 69 -0.78 1.58 -5.67
N ILE A 70 -1.00 1.11 -6.90
CA ILE A 70 -2.28 1.31 -7.58
C ILE A 70 -3.40 0.56 -6.86
N SER A 71 -3.13 -0.65 -6.38
CA SER A 71 -4.13 -1.43 -5.62
C SER A 71 -4.57 -0.68 -4.37
N ALA A 72 -3.61 -0.05 -3.66
CA ALA A 72 -3.94 0.74 -2.47
C ALA A 72 -4.82 1.93 -2.82
N LEU A 73 -4.50 2.64 -3.91
CA LEU A 73 -5.30 3.79 -4.35
C LEU A 73 -6.72 3.38 -4.72
N LYS A 74 -6.86 2.28 -5.45
CA LYS A 74 -8.17 1.75 -5.82
C LYS A 74 -8.96 1.34 -4.58
N MET A 75 -8.30 0.68 -3.63
CA MET A 75 -8.94 0.26 -2.40
C MET A 75 -9.47 1.45 -1.60
N MET A 76 -8.70 2.53 -1.53
CA MET A 76 -9.14 3.75 -0.87
C MET A 76 -10.42 4.31 -1.49
N ARG A 77 -10.48 4.36 -2.83
CA ARG A 77 -11.65 4.86 -3.53
C ARG A 77 -12.87 3.96 -3.31
N GLU A 78 -12.66 2.64 -3.42
CA GLU A 78 -13.76 1.67 -3.36
C GLU A 78 -14.32 1.48 -1.96
N THR A 79 -13.47 1.55 -0.94
CA THR A 79 -13.91 1.40 0.45
C THR A 79 -14.30 2.73 1.09
N ARG A 80 -13.83 3.84 0.51
CA ARG A 80 -14.00 5.18 1.08
C ARG A 80 -13.43 5.25 2.51
N ASP A 81 -12.44 4.42 2.79
CA ASP A 81 -11.81 4.36 4.11
C ASP A 81 -10.73 5.43 4.21
N ARG A 82 -11.02 6.49 4.94
CA ARG A 82 -10.10 7.62 5.11
C ARG A 82 -8.89 7.26 5.96
N LYS A 83 -8.97 6.15 6.69
CA LYS A 83 -7.89 5.72 7.58
C LYS A 83 -6.94 4.72 6.93
N LEU A 84 -7.20 4.34 5.69
CA LEU A 84 -6.40 3.29 5.03
C LEU A 84 -4.90 3.63 5.02
N ILE A 85 -4.55 4.85 4.58
CA ILE A 85 -3.15 5.27 4.53
C ILE A 85 -2.55 5.32 5.93
N ALA A 86 -3.27 5.90 6.89
CA ALA A 86 -2.78 5.99 8.27
C ALA A 86 -2.53 4.60 8.86
N ASN A 87 -3.39 3.64 8.54
CA ASN A 87 -3.23 2.26 9.01
C ASN A 87 -2.03 1.57 8.37
N ILE A 88 -1.72 1.89 7.12
CA ILE A 88 -0.51 1.40 6.47
C ILE A 88 0.72 2.02 7.13
N GLU A 89 0.69 3.32 7.39
CA GLU A 89 1.81 4.03 8.02
C GLU A 89 2.13 3.49 9.41
N SER A 90 1.11 3.18 10.17
CA SER A 90 1.29 2.68 11.54
C SER A 90 1.67 1.20 11.61
N GLY A 91 1.59 0.49 10.48
CA GLY A 91 1.84 -0.95 10.44
C GLY A 91 0.63 -1.77 10.83
N LYS A 92 -0.50 -1.14 11.11
CA LYS A 92 -1.75 -1.82 11.45
C LYS A 92 -2.28 -2.64 10.28
N LEU A 93 -1.99 -2.19 9.06
CA LEU A 93 -2.39 -2.84 7.83
C LEU A 93 -1.20 -2.82 6.86
N SER A 94 -0.81 -3.98 6.33
CA SER A 94 0.31 -4.02 5.38
C SER A 94 -0.18 -3.73 3.97
N LEU A 95 0.71 -3.14 3.18
CA LEU A 95 0.44 -2.89 1.76
C LEU A 95 0.21 -4.21 1.01
N ASN A 96 0.92 -5.25 1.41
CA ASN A 96 0.75 -6.58 0.83
C ASN A 96 -0.65 -7.14 1.10
N ALA A 97 -1.16 -6.95 2.33
CA ALA A 97 -2.51 -7.38 2.67
C ALA A 97 -3.56 -6.67 1.82
N VAL A 98 -3.37 -5.37 1.57
CA VAL A 98 -4.27 -4.60 0.71
C VAL A 98 -4.26 -5.15 -0.72
N THR A 99 -3.07 -5.46 -1.23
CA THR A 99 -2.91 -6.02 -2.58
C THR A 99 -3.59 -7.38 -2.70
N GLU A 100 -3.43 -8.24 -1.70
CA GLU A 100 -4.06 -9.55 -1.69
C GLU A 100 -5.58 -9.45 -1.57
N ALA A 101 -6.07 -8.52 -0.76
CA ALA A 101 -7.51 -8.27 -0.65
C ALA A 101 -8.08 -7.83 -1.99
N ARG A 102 -7.35 -7.00 -2.73
CA ARG A 102 -7.77 -6.55 -4.06
C ARG A 102 -7.96 -7.73 -5.01
N LYS A 103 -7.03 -8.68 -4.98
CA LYS A 103 -7.11 -9.88 -5.81
C LYS A 103 -8.32 -10.71 -5.45
N VAL A 104 -8.61 -10.85 -4.14
CA VAL A 104 -9.79 -11.59 -3.67
C VAL A 104 -11.07 -10.94 -4.16
N PHE A 105 -11.17 -9.61 -4.04
CA PHE A 105 -12.36 -8.88 -4.49
C PHE A 105 -12.58 -9.04 -6.00
N ASP A 106 -11.51 -8.89 -6.78
CA ASP A 106 -11.58 -9.04 -8.23
C ASP A 106 -12.06 -10.43 -8.62
N GLN A 107 -11.57 -11.46 -7.92
CA GLN A 107 -11.97 -12.84 -8.20
C GLN A 107 -13.44 -13.08 -7.85
N LYS A 108 -13.88 -12.60 -6.68
CA LYS A 108 -15.27 -12.72 -6.26
C LYS A 108 -16.22 -12.02 -7.22
N GLU A 109 -15.84 -10.83 -7.69
CA GLU A 109 -16.67 -10.08 -8.62
C GLU A 109 -16.75 -10.78 -9.98
N ARG A 110 -15.66 -11.39 -10.42
CA ARG A 110 -15.67 -12.17 -11.66
C ARG A 110 -16.57 -13.41 -11.55
N ASP A 111 -16.46 -14.11 -10.41
CA ASP A 111 -17.21 -15.36 -10.21
C ASP A 111 -18.71 -15.11 -10.07
N SER A 112 -19.11 -14.05 -9.37
CA SER A 112 -20.53 -13.77 -9.13
C SER A 112 -21.17 -12.92 -10.23
N GLY A 113 -20.35 -12.20 -11.00
CA GLY A 113 -20.84 -11.23 -11.97
C GLY A 113 -21.37 -9.95 -11.35
N GLU A 114 -21.23 -9.80 -10.05
CA GLU A 114 -21.71 -8.63 -9.31
C GLU A 114 -20.57 -7.96 -8.59
N LYS A 115 -20.61 -6.63 -8.47
CA LYS A 115 -19.62 -5.88 -7.73
C LYS A 115 -19.91 -5.92 -6.24
N MET A 116 -18.85 -6.10 -5.46
CA MET A 116 -18.96 -6.01 -4.00
C MET A 116 -19.21 -4.56 -3.60
N SER A 117 -20.03 -4.38 -2.55
CA SER A 117 -20.31 -3.03 -2.05
C SER A 117 -19.09 -2.46 -1.33
N SER A 118 -19.05 -1.12 -1.23
CA SER A 118 -18.01 -0.43 -0.46
C SER A 118 -17.98 -0.93 0.99
N LYS A 119 -19.16 -1.16 1.55
CA LYS A 119 -19.30 -1.62 2.94
C LYS A 119 -18.69 -3.01 3.14
N GLU A 120 -18.94 -3.93 2.20
CA GLU A 120 -18.39 -5.28 2.26
C GLU A 120 -16.86 -5.25 2.18
N LYS A 121 -16.33 -4.44 1.25
CA LYS A 121 -14.89 -4.29 1.09
C LYS A 121 -14.24 -3.69 2.32
N LYS A 122 -14.87 -2.65 2.87
CA LYS A 122 -14.37 -1.98 4.08
C LYS A 122 -14.34 -2.94 5.27
N THR A 123 -15.41 -3.73 5.44
CA THR A 123 -15.49 -4.70 6.51
C THR A 123 -14.38 -5.75 6.41
N PHE A 124 -14.15 -6.25 5.20
CA PHE A 124 -13.08 -7.22 4.95
C PHE A 124 -11.71 -6.64 5.28
N ILE A 125 -11.43 -5.42 4.84
CA ILE A 125 -10.16 -4.76 5.11
C ILE A 125 -9.97 -4.58 6.63
N LYS A 126 -11.02 -4.18 7.33
CA LYS A 126 -10.95 -4.02 8.79
C LYS A 126 -10.62 -5.33 9.49
N SER A 127 -11.08 -6.45 8.94
CA SER A 127 -10.76 -7.75 9.53
C SER A 127 -9.28 -8.08 9.46
N LEU A 128 -8.53 -7.42 8.57
CA LEU A 128 -7.10 -7.61 8.43
C LEU A 128 -6.27 -6.68 9.31
N GLU A 129 -6.90 -5.61 9.81
CA GLU A 129 -6.23 -4.64 10.65
C GLU A 129 -5.88 -5.23 12.00
N GLY A 130 -4.70 -4.85 12.50
CA GLY A 130 -4.25 -5.31 13.80
C GLY A 130 -3.77 -6.74 13.84
N LYS A 131 -3.93 -7.49 12.75
CA LYS A 131 -3.40 -8.85 12.67
C LYS A 131 -1.91 -8.76 12.39
N GLY A 132 -1.14 -9.22 13.33
CA GLY A 132 0.29 -9.24 13.18
C GLY A 132 0.71 -10.27 12.17
N ARG A 133 1.97 -10.14 11.75
CA ARG A 133 2.58 -11.06 10.81
C ARG A 133 2.45 -12.51 11.27
N ARG A 134 2.63 -12.73 12.59
CA ARG A 134 2.53 -14.05 13.21
C ARG A 134 1.17 -14.69 12.99
N GLU A 135 0.11 -13.92 13.13
CA GLU A 135 -1.25 -14.43 12.96
C GLU A 135 -1.56 -14.80 11.53
N ARG A 136 -1.02 -14.06 10.58
CA ARG A 136 -1.25 -14.34 9.16
C ARG A 136 -0.47 -15.54 8.65
N GLU A 137 0.62 -15.88 9.31
CA GLU A 137 1.45 -17.01 8.94
C GLU A 137 0.96 -18.33 9.51
N LYS A 138 -0.02 -18.31 10.40
CA LYS A 138 -0.63 -19.52 10.95
C LYS A 138 -1.71 -20.10 9.98
#